data_8d73bd9dd5a705260cacf45daf7b2b0e
#
_entry.id   8d73bd9dd5a705260cacf45daf7b2b0e
#
_cell.length_a   1.000
_cell.length_b   1.000
_cell.length_c   1.000
_cell.angle_alpha   90.00
_cell.angle_beta   90.00
_cell.angle_gamma   90.00
#
_symmetry.space_group_name_H-M   'P 1'
#
loop_
_entity.id
_entity.type
_entity.pdbx_description
1 polymer ?
#
loop_
_entity_poly.entity_id
_entity_poly.type
_entity_poly.pdbx_seq_one_letter_code
_entity_poly.pdbx_strand_id
1 'polypeptide(L)'
;MTTFVETLKNNPIFQLSLSSKELFHSNFLAWLAEDDNTRCVFNKVMQTWLGNKNWEYKPNEMEVKREYNHFDFCVCNKLSIDGNDVTGSVQVVLENKFKSIAYRAQLVDYKERTVTQNEEGYKNNYKANKANNGKNLPRGWRKEVEHPNTKYILLTLADNFLDKDEILSLGWKIVTYAEYAKLLRTIIGELKDDEIKGNKAFYIELIAQYCNFIEMFSKHINKCLDDVKEDKYWDILKNDDFSAVRCNDIWQKVLMHKYAQKLNKLTQEKFPGTEIVFNDKDAWNEKSDRPLMIRVAYFRNEALVELKYLLNNGVVFCVQQQGDNNLSIGIVVKQEETIKKVVRQQDKAKWYANIKKLVAQKKLDKIITGDTFNSFQSEGSSGYYYIHNSEKLNIKNTLEKMVKLMEDAISATKQK
;
A
#
# COMPACT_ATOMS: atom_id res chain seq x y z
N MET A 1 9.92 -5.91 33.48
CA MET A 1 9.89 -5.49 32.06
C MET A 1 8.55 -4.87 31.76
N THR A 2 8.51 -3.63 31.31
CA THR A 2 7.27 -2.99 30.82
C THR A 2 6.73 -3.76 29.61
N THR A 3 5.42 -3.97 29.56
CA THR A 3 4.76 -4.68 28.46
C THR A 3 4.77 -3.80 27.19
N PHE A 4 4.54 -4.42 26.03
CA PHE A 4 4.34 -3.71 24.75
C PHE A 4 3.27 -2.62 24.88
N VAL A 5 2.13 -2.96 25.47
CA VAL A 5 1.01 -2.05 25.65
C VAL A 5 1.36 -0.86 26.56
N GLU A 6 1.99 -1.12 27.71
CA GLU A 6 2.41 -0.05 28.63
C GLU A 6 3.45 0.88 28.00
N THR A 7 4.43 0.31 27.30
CA THR A 7 5.46 1.10 26.62
C THR A 7 4.86 2.07 25.59
N LEU A 8 3.94 1.59 24.75
CA LEU A 8 3.31 2.43 23.75
C LEU A 8 2.32 3.44 24.34
N LYS A 9 1.54 3.07 25.34
CA LYS A 9 0.62 4.01 26.03
C LYS A 9 1.36 5.17 26.69
N ASN A 10 2.57 4.94 27.17
CA ASN A 10 3.38 5.96 27.83
C ASN A 10 4.32 6.71 26.86
N ASN A 11 4.35 6.34 25.56
CA ASN A 11 5.18 7.03 24.57
C ASN A 11 4.39 8.18 23.93
N PRO A 12 4.77 9.46 24.15
CA PRO A 12 4.02 10.61 23.64
C PRO A 12 4.03 10.66 22.11
N ILE A 13 5.10 10.24 21.47
CA ILE A 13 5.22 10.21 20.00
C ILE A 13 4.23 9.20 19.42
N PHE A 14 4.09 8.02 20.03
CA PHE A 14 3.08 7.05 19.62
C PHE A 14 1.67 7.61 19.78
N GLN A 15 1.35 8.25 20.90
CA GLN A 15 0.02 8.83 21.12
C GLN A 15 -0.34 9.89 20.05
N LEU A 16 0.62 10.73 19.66
CA LEU A 16 0.44 11.69 18.58
C LEU A 16 0.25 11.01 17.21
N SER A 17 0.91 9.87 16.98
CA SER A 17 0.81 9.13 15.71
C SER A 17 -0.58 8.54 15.44
N LEU A 18 -1.40 8.34 16.47
CA LEU A 18 -2.72 7.71 16.35
C LEU A 18 -3.73 8.52 15.53
N SER A 19 -3.52 9.83 15.38
CA SER A 19 -4.37 10.70 14.56
C SER A 19 -4.23 10.40 13.06
N SER A 20 -3.03 10.03 12.61
CA SER A 20 -2.73 9.67 11.22
C SER A 20 -1.54 8.73 11.17
N LYS A 21 -1.77 7.45 11.41
CA LYS A 21 -0.74 6.43 11.63
C LYS A 21 0.33 6.34 10.53
N GLU A 22 0.00 6.58 9.28
CA GLU A 22 0.92 6.50 8.15
C GLU A 22 1.54 7.85 7.79
N LEU A 23 0.70 8.89 7.67
CA LEU A 23 1.14 10.26 7.41
C LEU A 23 2.06 10.81 8.52
N PHE A 24 1.89 10.32 9.76
CA PHE A 24 2.76 10.72 10.87
C PHE A 24 4.24 10.46 10.58
N HIS A 25 4.58 9.33 9.99
CA HIS A 25 5.96 8.96 9.67
C HIS A 25 6.55 9.84 8.57
N SER A 26 5.76 10.16 7.55
CA SER A 26 6.16 11.10 6.49
C SER A 26 6.32 12.51 7.04
N ASN A 27 5.46 12.92 7.99
CA ASN A 27 5.59 14.21 8.70
C ASN A 27 6.85 14.26 9.56
N PHE A 28 7.18 13.18 10.25
CA PHE A 28 8.39 13.10 11.07
C PHE A 28 9.65 13.23 10.21
N LEU A 29 9.69 12.56 9.07
CA LEU A 29 10.82 12.66 8.14
C LEU A 29 10.92 14.05 7.51
N ALA A 30 9.80 14.68 7.18
CA ALA A 30 9.77 16.06 6.68
C ALA A 30 10.26 17.06 7.73
N TRP A 31 9.84 16.88 8.98
CA TRP A 31 10.34 17.70 10.09
C TRP A 31 11.85 17.57 10.26
N LEU A 32 12.41 16.36 10.18
CA LEU A 32 13.88 16.19 10.21
C LEU A 32 14.59 16.97 9.10
N ALA A 33 13.98 17.11 7.93
CA ALA A 33 14.57 17.81 6.80
C ALA A 33 14.44 19.33 6.90
N GLU A 34 13.28 19.82 7.35
CA GLU A 34 12.93 21.26 7.31
C GLU A 34 13.44 22.05 8.50
N ASP A 35 13.55 21.42 9.68
CA ASP A 35 14.08 22.07 10.89
C ASP A 35 15.61 22.14 10.84
N ASP A 36 16.17 23.34 11.02
CA ASP A 36 17.60 23.60 10.96
C ASP A 36 18.41 22.80 12.00
N ASN A 37 17.77 22.46 13.13
CA ASN A 37 18.42 21.71 14.21
C ASN A 37 18.48 20.20 13.94
N THR A 38 17.59 19.67 13.12
CA THR A 38 17.52 18.22 12.83
C THR A 38 17.95 17.85 11.42
N ARG A 39 18.19 18.84 10.55
CA ARG A 39 18.60 18.62 9.16
C ARG A 39 19.87 17.79 9.02
N CYS A 40 20.82 17.93 9.95
CA CYS A 40 22.01 17.07 9.97
C CYS A 40 21.66 15.59 10.13
N VAL A 41 20.64 15.26 10.94
CA VAL A 41 20.14 13.90 11.11
C VAL A 41 19.51 13.41 9.81
N PHE A 42 18.64 14.22 9.19
CA PHE A 42 18.04 13.91 7.90
C PHE A 42 19.10 13.62 6.82
N ASN A 43 20.12 14.47 6.72
CA ASN A 43 21.20 14.30 5.75
C ASN A 43 21.93 12.97 5.95
N LYS A 44 22.29 12.61 7.19
CA LYS A 44 22.95 11.34 7.51
C LYS A 44 22.06 10.12 7.19
N VAL A 45 20.74 10.22 7.44
CA VAL A 45 19.77 9.18 7.03
C VAL A 45 19.76 9.01 5.51
N MET A 46 19.62 10.10 4.77
CA MET A 46 19.56 10.07 3.31
C MET A 46 20.89 9.63 2.69
N GLN A 47 22.02 10.07 3.20
CA GLN A 47 23.35 9.60 2.80
C GLN A 47 23.46 8.06 2.87
N THR A 48 22.98 7.49 3.98
CA THR A 48 22.98 6.04 4.20
C THR A 48 22.01 5.33 3.22
N TRP A 49 20.80 5.86 3.08
CA TRP A 49 19.79 5.25 2.23
C TRP A 49 20.15 5.36 0.74
N LEU A 50 20.74 6.46 0.32
CA LEU A 50 21.13 6.68 -1.07
C LEU A 50 22.51 6.08 -1.42
N GLY A 51 23.29 5.66 -0.41
CA GLY A 51 24.66 5.22 -0.61
C GLY A 51 25.60 6.33 -1.12
N ASN A 52 25.27 7.59 -0.84
CA ASN A 52 26.00 8.76 -1.28
C ASN A 52 26.37 9.66 -0.08
N LYS A 53 27.61 9.57 0.38
CA LYS A 53 28.11 10.34 1.54
C LYS A 53 28.13 11.85 1.32
N ASN A 54 28.09 12.31 0.07
CA ASN A 54 28.14 13.73 -0.29
C ASN A 54 26.73 14.30 -0.54
N TRP A 55 25.66 13.48 -0.42
CA TRP A 55 24.32 13.97 -0.58
C TRP A 55 23.94 14.89 0.59
N GLU A 56 23.36 16.03 0.26
CA GLU A 56 22.93 17.01 1.24
C GLU A 56 21.62 17.67 0.79
N TYR A 57 20.66 17.74 1.71
CA TYR A 57 19.44 18.53 1.50
C TYR A 57 19.75 20.01 1.72
N LYS A 58 19.56 20.78 0.68
CA LYS A 58 19.76 22.24 0.67
C LYS A 58 18.43 22.94 0.47
N PRO A 59 17.86 23.57 1.52
CA PRO A 59 16.54 24.21 1.44
C PRO A 59 16.39 25.27 0.36
N ASN A 60 17.49 25.89 -0.07
CA ASN A 60 17.49 26.89 -1.15
C ASN A 60 17.41 26.26 -2.55
N GLU A 61 17.87 25.02 -2.71
CA GLU A 61 17.94 24.28 -3.97
C GLU A 61 16.88 23.16 -4.07
N MET A 62 16.37 22.72 -2.93
CA MET A 62 15.47 21.57 -2.80
C MET A 62 14.27 21.89 -1.92
N GLU A 63 13.20 21.15 -2.11
CA GLU A 63 12.02 21.16 -1.26
C GLU A 63 11.56 19.74 -0.90
N VAL A 64 11.05 19.58 0.31
CA VAL A 64 10.37 18.36 0.75
C VAL A 64 8.88 18.51 0.50
N LYS A 65 8.26 17.49 -0.08
CA LYS A 65 6.80 17.42 -0.26
C LYS A 65 6.25 16.12 0.29
N ARG A 66 5.05 16.22 0.84
CA ARG A 66 4.26 15.09 1.37
C ARG A 66 2.96 15.03 0.60
N GLU A 67 2.44 13.81 0.38
CA GLU A 67 1.18 13.60 -0.36
C GLU A 67 1.20 14.25 -1.77
N TYR A 68 2.39 14.47 -2.32
CA TYR A 68 2.57 15.12 -3.62
C TYR A 68 2.48 14.08 -4.72
N ASN A 69 1.49 14.19 -5.61
CA ASN A 69 1.22 13.24 -6.70
C ASN A 69 1.09 11.79 -6.22
N HIS A 70 0.51 11.61 -5.02
CA HIS A 70 0.35 10.34 -4.33
C HIS A 70 1.63 9.73 -3.77
N PHE A 71 2.77 10.43 -3.80
CA PHE A 71 3.97 10.02 -3.05
C PHE A 71 3.81 10.41 -1.59
N ASP A 72 4.03 9.49 -0.67
CA ASP A 72 3.95 9.77 0.76
C ASP A 72 4.96 10.83 1.19
N PHE A 73 6.15 10.78 0.59
CA PHE A 73 7.22 11.75 0.80
C PHE A 73 8.11 11.82 -0.43
N CYS A 74 8.52 13.03 -0.85
CA CYS A 74 9.52 13.18 -1.88
C CYS A 74 10.41 14.41 -1.62
N VAL A 75 11.61 14.36 -2.19
CA VAL A 75 12.54 15.49 -2.29
C VAL A 75 12.59 15.92 -3.74
N CYS A 76 12.28 17.17 -4.02
CA CYS A 76 12.28 17.75 -5.35
C CYS A 76 13.33 18.87 -5.43
N ASN A 77 13.89 19.08 -6.61
CA ASN A 77 14.65 20.29 -6.89
C ASN A 77 13.73 21.51 -6.89
N LYS A 78 14.23 22.65 -6.44
CA LYS A 78 13.61 23.95 -6.69
C LYS A 78 14.18 24.53 -7.97
N LEU A 79 13.32 25.14 -8.75
CA LEU A 79 13.70 25.89 -9.94
C LEU A 79 13.21 27.33 -9.72
N SER A 80 14.09 28.30 -9.92
CA SER A 80 13.68 29.69 -9.92
C SER A 80 13.38 30.12 -11.36
N ILE A 81 12.11 30.49 -11.63
CA ILE A 81 11.65 30.97 -12.90
C ILE A 81 11.03 32.34 -12.68
N ASP A 82 11.62 33.38 -13.30
CA ASP A 82 11.16 34.77 -13.19
C ASP A 82 10.98 35.24 -11.72
N GLY A 83 11.89 34.79 -10.83
CA GLY A 83 11.87 35.15 -9.41
C GLY A 83 10.89 34.35 -8.56
N ASN A 84 10.18 33.36 -9.14
CA ASN A 84 9.31 32.46 -8.42
C ASN A 84 9.93 31.07 -8.31
N ASP A 85 9.88 30.48 -7.12
CA ASP A 85 10.28 29.11 -6.92
C ASP A 85 9.21 28.16 -7.47
N VAL A 86 9.63 27.24 -8.33
CA VAL A 86 8.78 26.20 -8.93
C VAL A 86 9.37 24.84 -8.62
N THR A 87 8.49 23.89 -8.37
CA THR A 87 8.91 22.49 -8.17
C THR A 87 9.55 21.94 -9.45
N GLY A 88 10.78 21.49 -9.32
CA GLY A 88 11.55 20.85 -10.38
C GLY A 88 11.43 19.32 -10.36
N SER A 89 12.50 18.65 -10.81
CA SER A 89 12.56 17.19 -10.88
C SER A 89 12.56 16.54 -9.49
N VAL A 90 11.91 15.39 -9.40
CA VAL A 90 11.88 14.57 -8.17
C VAL A 90 13.21 13.82 -8.07
N GLN A 91 13.93 14.03 -6.98
CA GLN A 91 15.23 13.41 -6.69
C GLN A 91 15.07 12.11 -5.90
N VAL A 92 14.15 12.11 -4.94
CA VAL A 92 13.88 10.98 -4.05
C VAL A 92 12.39 10.80 -3.90
N VAL A 93 11.93 9.57 -4.03
CA VAL A 93 10.58 9.14 -3.65
C VAL A 93 10.70 8.16 -2.49
N LEU A 94 9.95 8.40 -1.44
CA LEU A 94 9.80 7.45 -0.35
C LEU A 94 8.33 7.07 -0.23
N GLU A 95 8.10 5.78 -0.29
CA GLU A 95 6.80 5.17 0.00
C GLU A 95 6.80 4.57 1.40
N ASN A 96 5.84 4.97 2.20
CA ASN A 96 5.73 4.59 3.59
C ASN A 96 4.65 3.52 3.77
N LYS A 97 5.03 2.33 4.20
CA LYS A 97 4.14 1.20 4.43
C LYS A 97 4.13 0.78 5.90
N PHE A 98 3.51 1.62 6.73
CA PHE A 98 3.30 1.32 8.14
C PHE A 98 2.03 0.49 8.39
N LYS A 99 0.98 0.68 7.59
CA LYS A 99 -0.31 -0.02 7.73
C LYS A 99 -0.56 -1.07 6.67
N SER A 100 0.26 -1.11 5.64
CA SER A 100 0.02 -1.92 4.44
C SER A 100 1.32 -2.50 3.92
N ILE A 101 1.25 -3.33 2.90
CA ILE A 101 2.40 -3.88 2.19
C ILE A 101 2.39 -3.30 0.77
N ALA A 102 3.56 -2.98 0.25
CA ALA A 102 3.70 -2.49 -1.10
C ALA A 102 3.45 -3.62 -2.12
N TYR A 103 2.80 -3.28 -3.23
CA TYR A 103 2.58 -4.18 -4.36
C TYR A 103 3.40 -3.72 -5.56
N ARG A 104 3.81 -4.68 -6.38
CA ARG A 104 4.53 -4.42 -7.63
C ARG A 104 3.85 -3.35 -8.47
N ALA A 105 2.56 -3.50 -8.73
CA ALA A 105 1.79 -2.57 -9.56
C ALA A 105 1.85 -1.11 -9.04
N GLN A 106 1.79 -0.91 -7.72
CA GLN A 106 1.91 0.41 -7.10
C GLN A 106 3.32 0.98 -7.27
N LEU A 107 4.35 0.17 -7.07
CA LEU A 107 5.74 0.62 -7.19
C LEU A 107 6.11 0.96 -8.63
N VAL A 108 5.56 0.24 -9.61
CA VAL A 108 5.68 0.55 -11.04
C VAL A 108 4.96 1.85 -11.38
N ASP A 109 3.71 2.01 -10.96
CA ASP A 109 2.91 3.23 -11.17
C ASP A 109 3.62 4.48 -10.61
N TYR A 110 4.26 4.38 -9.46
CA TYR A 110 5.03 5.51 -8.89
C TYR A 110 6.23 5.89 -9.74
N LYS A 111 6.92 4.92 -10.34
CA LYS A 111 8.01 5.21 -11.27
C LYS A 111 7.51 5.91 -12.53
N GLU A 112 6.41 5.42 -13.11
CA GLU A 112 5.77 6.03 -14.28
C GLU A 112 5.29 7.45 -13.97
N ARG A 113 4.66 7.67 -12.82
CA ARG A 113 4.24 9.01 -12.37
C ARG A 113 5.42 9.96 -12.19
N THR A 114 6.54 9.47 -11.66
CA THR A 114 7.74 10.29 -11.49
C THR A 114 8.27 10.77 -12.85
N VAL A 115 8.32 9.89 -13.84
CA VAL A 115 8.73 10.23 -15.22
C VAL A 115 7.77 11.26 -15.82
N THR A 116 6.47 10.98 -15.77
CA THR A 116 5.41 11.89 -16.28
C THR A 116 5.47 13.25 -15.60
N GLN A 117 5.69 13.27 -14.29
CA GLN A 117 5.78 14.49 -13.50
C GLN A 117 6.97 15.34 -13.88
N ASN A 118 8.12 14.69 -14.09
CA ASN A 118 9.32 15.39 -14.53
C ASN A 118 9.13 15.96 -15.95
N GLU A 119 8.45 15.26 -16.84
CA GLU A 119 8.10 15.76 -18.18
C GLU A 119 7.07 16.89 -18.12
N GLU A 120 6.06 16.78 -17.29
CA GLU A 120 5.02 17.78 -17.14
C GLU A 120 5.55 19.05 -16.47
N GLY A 121 6.37 18.91 -15.46
CA GLY A 121 7.11 20.03 -14.86
C GLY A 121 7.95 20.77 -15.91
N TYR A 122 8.66 20.02 -16.76
CA TYR A 122 9.41 20.58 -17.89
C TYR A 122 8.49 21.35 -18.86
N LYS A 123 7.38 20.73 -19.30
CA LYS A 123 6.42 21.34 -20.24
C LYS A 123 5.78 22.60 -19.67
N ASN A 124 5.45 22.60 -18.38
CA ASN A 124 4.83 23.76 -17.71
C ASN A 124 5.83 24.90 -17.58
N ASN A 125 7.08 24.60 -17.22
CA ASN A 125 8.16 25.57 -17.15
C ASN A 125 8.52 26.13 -18.54
N TYR A 126 8.51 25.30 -19.59
CA TYR A 126 8.71 25.74 -20.97
C TYR A 126 7.58 26.67 -21.43
N LYS A 127 6.31 26.35 -21.11
CA LYS A 127 5.14 27.21 -21.43
C LYS A 127 5.20 28.54 -20.71
N ALA A 128 5.56 28.54 -19.42
CA ALA A 128 5.73 29.77 -18.63
C ALA A 128 6.84 30.67 -19.21
N ASN A 129 7.99 30.09 -19.58
CA ASN A 129 9.08 30.82 -20.22
C ASN A 129 8.72 31.36 -21.62
N LYS A 130 7.92 30.63 -22.39
CA LYS A 130 7.45 31.07 -23.70
C LYS A 130 6.46 32.23 -23.60
N ALA A 131 5.63 32.21 -22.56
CA ALA A 131 4.69 33.32 -22.24
C ALA A 131 5.43 34.60 -21.80
N ASN A 132 6.64 34.46 -21.21
CA ASN A 132 7.44 35.57 -20.66
C ASN A 132 8.64 35.99 -21.53
N ASN A 133 8.51 36.07 -22.87
CA ASN A 133 9.51 36.59 -23.82
C ASN A 133 10.61 35.63 -24.34
N GLY A 134 10.34 34.35 -24.43
CA GLY A 134 11.10 33.48 -25.37
C GLY A 134 12.55 33.16 -25.02
N LYS A 135 12.99 33.31 -23.78
CA LYS A 135 14.31 32.84 -23.36
C LYS A 135 14.30 31.31 -23.28
N ASN A 136 15.10 30.68 -24.12
CA ASN A 136 15.28 29.22 -24.12
C ASN A 136 15.81 28.77 -22.75
N LEU A 137 15.21 27.73 -22.18
CA LEU A 137 15.74 27.02 -21.03
C LEU A 137 17.19 26.56 -21.29
N PRO A 138 18.08 26.58 -20.28
CA PRO A 138 19.46 26.14 -20.46
C PRO A 138 19.56 24.74 -21.07
N ARG A 139 20.45 24.54 -22.05
CA ARG A 139 20.62 23.25 -22.74
C ARG A 139 20.92 22.06 -21.80
N GLY A 140 21.51 22.31 -20.63
CA GLY A 140 21.77 21.30 -19.60
C GLY A 140 20.51 20.71 -18.95
N TRP A 141 19.45 21.47 -18.91
CA TRP A 141 18.19 21.10 -18.27
C TRP A 141 17.48 19.92 -18.96
N ARG A 142 17.60 19.80 -20.30
CA ARG A 142 17.05 18.67 -21.05
C ARG A 142 17.64 17.32 -20.65
N LYS A 143 18.91 17.27 -20.27
CA LYS A 143 19.59 16.02 -19.90
C LYS A 143 19.14 15.51 -18.53
N GLU A 144 18.82 16.41 -17.59
CA GLU A 144 18.34 16.04 -16.27
C GLU A 144 16.90 15.51 -16.29
N VAL A 145 16.07 16.01 -17.22
CA VAL A 145 14.69 15.57 -17.41
C VAL A 145 14.58 14.27 -18.21
N GLU A 146 15.47 14.08 -19.20
CA GLU A 146 15.48 12.88 -20.05
C GLU A 146 15.86 11.60 -19.28
N HIS A 147 16.65 11.73 -18.19
CA HIS A 147 17.08 10.61 -17.35
C HIS A 147 17.06 11.01 -15.86
N PRO A 148 15.89 11.13 -15.25
CA PRO A 148 15.81 11.51 -13.86
C PRO A 148 16.51 10.45 -13.00
N ASN A 149 17.56 10.84 -12.30
CA ASN A 149 18.30 9.97 -11.38
C ASN A 149 17.55 9.78 -10.06
N THR A 150 16.22 9.67 -10.17
CA THR A 150 15.32 9.53 -9.01
C THR A 150 15.64 8.24 -8.26
N LYS A 151 15.78 8.36 -6.96
CA LYS A 151 15.97 7.23 -6.05
C LYS A 151 14.65 6.89 -5.39
N TYR A 152 14.38 5.59 -5.28
CA TYR A 152 13.13 5.06 -4.71
C TYR A 152 13.43 4.29 -3.44
N ILE A 153 12.73 4.62 -2.36
CA ILE A 153 12.88 4.01 -1.03
C ILE A 153 11.52 3.53 -0.57
N LEU A 154 11.43 2.25 -0.25
CA LEU A 154 10.29 1.64 0.39
C LEU A 154 10.59 1.48 1.88
N LEU A 155 9.92 2.26 2.72
CA LEU A 155 9.97 2.12 4.18
C LEU A 155 8.81 1.24 4.63
N THR A 156 9.10 0.08 5.21
CA THR A 156 8.08 -0.94 5.53
C THR A 156 8.15 -1.42 6.97
N LEU A 157 6.99 -1.73 7.54
CA LEU A 157 6.89 -2.26 8.90
C LEU A 157 7.27 -3.75 8.96
N ALA A 158 6.84 -4.52 7.96
CA ALA A 158 7.08 -5.96 7.88
C ALA A 158 7.65 -6.31 6.49
N ASP A 159 8.82 -6.91 6.46
CA ASP A 159 9.54 -7.27 5.25
C ASP A 159 9.51 -8.77 4.90
N ASN A 160 9.09 -9.61 5.85
CA ASN A 160 9.09 -11.07 5.70
C ASN A 160 8.15 -11.60 4.61
N PHE A 161 7.22 -10.75 4.13
CA PHE A 161 6.19 -11.12 3.14
C PHE A 161 6.36 -10.39 1.82
N LEU A 162 7.41 -9.58 1.68
CA LEU A 162 7.73 -8.90 0.43
C LEU A 162 8.47 -9.85 -0.51
N ASP A 163 8.11 -9.81 -1.78
CA ASP A 163 9.00 -10.33 -2.82
C ASP A 163 10.14 -9.32 -2.99
N LYS A 164 11.19 -9.52 -2.19
CA LYS A 164 12.35 -8.60 -2.13
C LYS A 164 13.06 -8.52 -3.47
N ASP A 165 13.25 -9.64 -4.13
CA ASP A 165 13.97 -9.71 -5.40
C ASP A 165 13.21 -8.94 -6.48
N GLU A 166 11.88 -9.08 -6.53
CA GLU A 166 11.05 -8.32 -7.44
C GLU A 166 11.14 -6.81 -7.16
N ILE A 167 11.00 -6.38 -5.90
CA ILE A 167 11.05 -4.97 -5.52
C ILE A 167 12.42 -4.36 -5.84
N LEU A 168 13.50 -5.07 -5.54
CA LEU A 168 14.86 -4.63 -5.86
C LEU A 168 15.08 -4.55 -7.37
N SER A 169 14.53 -5.50 -8.15
CA SER A 169 14.61 -5.47 -9.63
C SER A 169 13.91 -4.25 -10.25
N LEU A 170 12.90 -3.72 -9.56
CA LEU A 170 12.25 -2.47 -9.92
C LEU A 170 13.07 -1.22 -9.54
N GLY A 171 14.24 -1.39 -8.92
CA GLY A 171 15.11 -0.28 -8.50
C GLY A 171 14.67 0.43 -7.21
N TRP A 172 13.81 -0.19 -6.42
CA TRP A 172 13.45 0.29 -5.08
C TRP A 172 14.43 -0.25 -4.05
N LYS A 173 14.86 0.62 -3.13
CA LYS A 173 15.57 0.20 -1.92
C LYS A 173 14.56 -0.10 -0.82
N ILE A 174 14.66 -1.27 -0.22
CA ILE A 174 13.83 -1.64 0.93
C ILE A 174 14.55 -1.23 2.21
N VAL A 175 13.84 -0.56 3.11
CA VAL A 175 14.27 -0.21 4.46
C VAL A 175 13.16 -0.59 5.42
N THR A 176 13.49 -1.33 6.46
CA THR A 176 12.53 -1.64 7.52
C THR A 176 12.49 -0.54 8.58
N TYR A 177 11.36 -0.39 9.28
CA TYR A 177 11.28 0.52 10.43
C TYR A 177 12.26 0.17 11.53
N ALA A 178 12.60 -1.10 11.71
CA ALA A 178 13.62 -1.54 12.66
C ALA A 178 15.02 -1.05 12.26
N GLU A 179 15.38 -1.17 10.98
CA GLU A 179 16.64 -0.62 10.44
C GLU A 179 16.67 0.89 10.53
N TYR A 180 15.56 1.56 10.25
CA TYR A 180 15.45 3.01 10.38
C TYR A 180 15.65 3.47 11.83
N ALA A 181 15.01 2.82 12.81
CA ALA A 181 15.21 3.11 14.23
C ALA A 181 16.68 2.92 14.65
N LYS A 182 17.30 1.81 14.23
CA LYS A 182 18.72 1.54 14.50
C LYS A 182 19.61 2.63 13.89
N LEU A 183 19.37 3.02 12.65
CA LEU A 183 20.13 4.07 11.98
C LEU A 183 20.00 5.41 12.70
N LEU A 184 18.79 5.82 13.07
CA LEU A 184 18.57 7.06 13.83
C LEU A 184 19.30 7.05 15.17
N ARG A 185 19.25 5.93 15.91
CA ARG A 185 19.98 5.79 17.19
C ARG A 185 21.48 5.94 17.01
N THR A 186 22.05 5.31 15.98
CA THR A 186 23.47 5.46 15.65
C THR A 186 23.80 6.93 15.37
N ILE A 187 23.00 7.57 14.51
CA ILE A 187 23.23 8.98 14.14
C ILE A 187 23.17 9.89 15.37
N ILE A 188 22.12 9.81 16.20
CA ILE A 188 22.00 10.69 17.38
C ILE A 188 23.08 10.41 18.44
N GLY A 189 23.59 9.18 18.52
CA GLY A 189 24.71 8.83 19.41
C GLY A 189 26.06 9.35 18.93
N GLU A 190 26.22 9.62 17.64
CA GLU A 190 27.48 10.13 17.04
C GLU A 190 27.45 11.65 16.81
N LEU A 191 26.35 12.35 17.12
CA LEU A 191 26.22 13.79 16.91
C LEU A 191 27.15 14.57 17.84
N LYS A 192 28.00 15.45 17.27
CA LYS A 192 28.82 16.40 18.00
C LYS A 192 27.98 17.54 18.58
N ASP A 193 28.55 18.25 19.54
CA ASP A 193 27.79 19.30 20.24
C ASP A 193 27.43 20.51 19.36
N ASP A 194 28.16 20.74 18.30
CA ASP A 194 27.97 21.83 17.34
C ASP A 194 27.07 21.48 16.16
N GLU A 195 26.69 20.20 15.99
CA GLU A 195 25.85 19.75 14.86
C GLU A 195 24.35 20.06 15.04
N ILE A 196 23.90 20.22 16.30
CA ILE A 196 22.53 20.65 16.61
C ILE A 196 22.58 22.02 17.30
N LYS A 197 21.98 23.01 16.69
CA LYS A 197 21.82 24.34 17.28
C LYS A 197 20.62 24.32 18.26
N GLY A 198 20.71 25.06 19.34
CA GLY A 198 19.62 25.16 20.32
C GLY A 198 19.61 24.03 21.36
N ASN A 199 18.43 23.56 21.77
CA ASN A 199 18.29 22.52 22.81
C ASN A 199 18.53 21.11 22.27
N LYS A 200 19.79 20.72 22.08
CA LYS A 200 20.23 19.41 21.59
C LYS A 200 19.56 18.26 22.35
N ALA A 201 19.48 18.35 23.67
CA ALA A 201 18.90 17.30 24.51
C ALA A 201 17.44 17.04 24.19
N PHE A 202 16.67 18.10 23.92
CA PHE A 202 15.26 17.99 23.50
C PHE A 202 15.09 17.26 22.16
N TYR A 203 15.88 17.63 21.14
CA TYR A 203 15.80 17.00 19.82
C TYR A 203 16.23 15.53 19.85
N ILE A 204 17.31 15.22 20.59
CA ILE A 204 17.77 13.84 20.77
C ILE A 204 16.70 13.00 21.46
N GLU A 205 16.08 13.52 22.53
CA GLU A 205 15.03 12.80 23.26
C GLU A 205 13.80 12.55 22.36
N LEU A 206 13.38 13.56 21.60
CA LEU A 206 12.23 13.41 20.68
C LEU A 206 12.49 12.32 19.63
N ILE A 207 13.69 12.32 19.03
CA ILE A 207 14.08 11.29 18.05
C ILE A 207 14.18 9.91 18.74
N ALA A 208 14.74 9.85 19.96
CA ALA A 208 14.84 8.61 20.73
C ALA A 208 13.47 8.01 21.07
N GLN A 209 12.50 8.84 21.44
CA GLN A 209 11.10 8.42 21.67
C GLN A 209 10.45 7.87 20.39
N TYR A 210 10.71 8.50 19.24
CA TYR A 210 10.28 7.98 17.95
C TYR A 210 10.91 6.60 17.65
N CYS A 211 12.22 6.46 17.88
CA CYS A 211 12.92 5.19 17.71
C CYS A 211 12.34 4.10 18.63
N ASN A 212 12.08 4.41 19.90
CA ASN A 212 11.46 3.48 20.85
C ASN A 212 10.12 2.97 20.34
N PHE A 213 9.29 3.89 19.82
CA PHE A 213 7.99 3.56 19.26
C PHE A 213 8.10 2.59 18.06
N ILE A 214 8.83 3.00 17.01
CA ILE A 214 8.85 2.22 15.76
C ILE A 214 9.57 0.88 15.92
N GLU A 215 10.62 0.82 16.75
CA GLU A 215 11.34 -0.41 17.05
C GLU A 215 10.49 -1.40 17.84
N MET A 216 9.83 -0.94 18.91
CA MET A 216 8.95 -1.76 19.72
C MET A 216 7.78 -2.29 18.91
N PHE A 217 7.17 -1.43 18.09
CA PHE A 217 6.04 -1.80 17.25
C PHE A 217 6.45 -2.83 16.18
N SER A 218 7.57 -2.58 15.47
CA SER A 218 8.11 -3.50 14.46
C SER A 218 8.46 -4.86 15.06
N LYS A 219 9.15 -4.87 16.21
CA LYS A 219 9.53 -6.12 16.89
C LYS A 219 8.30 -6.93 17.33
N HIS A 220 7.29 -6.26 17.90
CA HIS A 220 6.10 -6.94 18.40
C HIS A 220 5.26 -7.51 17.28
N ILE A 221 5.00 -6.73 16.21
CA ILE A 221 4.17 -7.20 15.08
C ILE A 221 4.83 -8.38 14.36
N ASN A 222 6.15 -8.33 14.12
CA ASN A 222 6.86 -9.43 13.47
C ASN A 222 6.85 -10.68 14.34
N LYS A 223 7.06 -10.56 15.66
CA LYS A 223 6.92 -11.69 16.58
C LYS A 223 5.53 -12.31 16.53
N CYS A 224 4.49 -11.48 16.60
CA CYS A 224 3.11 -11.99 16.50
C CYS A 224 2.84 -12.68 15.16
N LEU A 225 3.37 -12.15 14.05
CA LEU A 225 3.23 -12.76 12.74
C LEU A 225 3.94 -14.13 12.65
N ASP A 226 5.10 -14.27 13.28
CA ASP A 226 5.83 -15.55 13.31
C ASP A 226 5.12 -16.60 14.18
N ASP A 227 4.47 -16.17 15.26
CA ASP A 227 3.72 -17.04 16.17
C ASP A 227 2.39 -17.54 15.58
N VAL A 228 1.85 -16.90 14.54
CA VAL A 228 0.59 -17.31 13.91
C VAL A 228 0.79 -18.50 12.98
N LYS A 229 0.16 -19.63 13.35
CA LYS A 229 0.13 -20.87 12.59
C LYS A 229 -1.16 -20.98 11.75
N GLU A 230 -1.09 -21.76 10.69
CA GLU A 230 -2.19 -21.90 9.71
C GLU A 230 -3.32 -22.84 10.15
N ASP A 231 -3.12 -23.61 11.19
CA ASP A 231 -4.17 -24.42 11.83
C ASP A 231 -5.13 -23.57 12.67
N LYS A 232 -4.80 -22.29 12.89
CA LYS A 232 -5.65 -21.34 13.60
C LYS A 232 -6.85 -20.90 12.75
N TYR A 233 -7.89 -20.43 13.43
CA TYR A 233 -9.05 -19.80 12.82
C TYR A 233 -8.82 -18.28 12.63
N TRP A 234 -9.69 -17.63 11.86
CA TRP A 234 -9.59 -16.22 11.54
C TRP A 234 -9.88 -15.26 12.71
N ASP A 235 -10.33 -15.77 13.85
CA ASP A 235 -10.48 -15.01 15.11
C ASP A 235 -9.16 -14.37 15.59
N ILE A 236 -8.01 -14.90 15.15
CA ILE A 236 -6.69 -14.29 15.37
C ILE A 236 -6.54 -12.88 14.77
N LEU A 237 -7.45 -12.46 13.88
CA LEU A 237 -7.53 -11.07 13.39
C LEU A 237 -7.88 -10.08 14.50
N LYS A 238 -8.45 -10.55 15.62
CA LYS A 238 -8.62 -9.78 16.86
C LYS A 238 -7.44 -10.07 17.77
N ASN A 239 -6.57 -9.10 17.93
CA ASN A 239 -5.41 -9.21 18.82
C ASN A 239 -5.53 -8.19 19.94
N ASP A 240 -5.49 -8.67 21.18
CA ASP A 240 -5.74 -7.84 22.37
C ASP A 240 -4.67 -6.76 22.56
N ASP A 241 -3.40 -7.05 22.30
CA ASP A 241 -2.31 -6.10 22.43
C ASP A 241 -2.48 -4.93 21.44
N PHE A 242 -2.76 -5.23 20.16
CA PHE A 242 -2.98 -4.20 19.15
C PHE A 242 -4.30 -3.47 19.36
N SER A 243 -5.34 -4.15 19.87
CA SER A 243 -6.62 -3.52 20.23
C SER A 243 -6.43 -2.55 21.40
N ALA A 244 -5.66 -2.92 22.42
CA ALA A 244 -5.40 -2.10 23.60
C ALA A 244 -4.64 -0.79 23.26
N VAL A 245 -3.89 -0.77 22.15
CA VAL A 245 -3.18 0.41 21.62
C VAL A 245 -3.84 1.00 20.37
N ARG A 246 -5.09 0.63 20.06
CA ARG A 246 -5.89 1.17 18.93
C ARG A 246 -5.25 0.95 17.56
N CYS A 247 -4.52 -0.15 17.39
CA CYS A 247 -3.78 -0.51 16.17
C CYS A 247 -4.19 -1.87 15.58
N ASN A 248 -5.35 -2.42 15.96
CA ASN A 248 -5.82 -3.70 15.44
C ASN A 248 -6.07 -3.68 13.93
N ASP A 249 -6.36 -2.50 13.34
CA ASP A 249 -6.44 -2.31 11.90
C ASP A 249 -5.10 -2.58 11.19
N ILE A 250 -3.98 -2.22 11.81
CA ILE A 250 -2.64 -2.50 11.28
C ILE A 250 -2.38 -4.01 11.34
N TRP A 251 -2.63 -4.63 12.50
CA TRP A 251 -2.50 -6.06 12.68
C TRP A 251 -3.28 -6.86 11.62
N GLN A 252 -4.58 -6.57 11.49
CA GLN A 252 -5.43 -7.26 10.52
C GLN A 252 -4.92 -7.13 9.09
N LYS A 253 -4.52 -5.93 8.68
CA LYS A 253 -4.00 -5.68 7.32
C LYS A 253 -2.73 -6.46 7.05
N VAL A 254 -1.74 -6.37 7.94
CA VAL A 254 -0.45 -7.03 7.75
C VAL A 254 -0.62 -8.55 7.75
N LEU A 255 -1.46 -9.09 8.67
CA LEU A 255 -1.76 -10.52 8.71
C LEU A 255 -2.48 -11.00 7.44
N MET A 256 -3.45 -10.23 6.94
CA MET A 256 -4.16 -10.59 5.72
C MET A 256 -3.22 -10.55 4.49
N HIS A 257 -2.26 -9.65 4.46
CA HIS A 257 -1.22 -9.63 3.42
C HIS A 257 -0.32 -10.87 3.47
N LYS A 258 0.08 -11.33 4.66
CA LYS A 258 0.81 -12.58 4.82
C LYS A 258 0.09 -13.73 4.13
N TYR A 259 -1.21 -13.85 4.36
CA TYR A 259 -2.00 -14.92 3.77
C TYR A 259 -2.35 -14.70 2.30
N ALA A 260 -2.43 -13.46 1.85
CA ALA A 260 -2.54 -13.17 0.42
C ALA A 260 -1.29 -13.61 -0.36
N GLN A 261 -0.09 -13.41 0.19
CA GLN A 261 1.15 -13.92 -0.40
C GLN A 261 1.15 -15.45 -0.47
N LYS A 262 0.68 -16.11 0.59
CA LYS A 262 0.54 -17.55 0.57
C LYS A 262 -0.50 -18.03 -0.43
N LEU A 263 -1.67 -17.39 -0.47
CA LEU A 263 -2.70 -17.68 -1.47
C LEU A 263 -2.16 -17.50 -2.89
N ASN A 264 -1.35 -16.47 -3.12
CA ASN A 264 -0.71 -16.23 -4.41
C ASN A 264 0.20 -17.39 -4.81
N LYS A 265 1.05 -17.87 -3.91
CA LYS A 265 1.91 -19.04 -4.18
C LYS A 265 1.08 -20.28 -4.54
N LEU A 266 0.08 -20.62 -3.73
CA LEU A 266 -0.82 -21.76 -3.99
C LEU A 266 -1.57 -21.63 -5.32
N THR A 267 -1.93 -20.40 -5.68
CA THR A 267 -2.67 -20.15 -6.93
C THR A 267 -1.74 -20.19 -8.13
N GLN A 268 -0.53 -19.67 -8.04
CA GLN A 268 0.48 -19.68 -9.12
C GLN A 268 0.92 -21.10 -9.51
N GLU A 269 0.92 -22.06 -8.58
CA GLU A 269 1.20 -23.47 -8.87
C GLU A 269 0.23 -24.06 -9.90
N LYS A 270 -1.03 -23.61 -9.88
CA LYS A 270 -2.09 -24.05 -10.79
C LYS A 270 -2.36 -23.08 -11.95
N PHE A 271 -2.18 -21.81 -11.70
CA PHE A 271 -2.49 -20.70 -12.59
C PHE A 271 -1.33 -19.72 -12.65
N PRO A 272 -0.27 -20.04 -13.41
CA PRO A 272 0.86 -19.14 -13.58
C PRO A 272 0.40 -17.75 -14.07
N GLY A 273 1.01 -16.70 -13.51
CA GLY A 273 0.66 -15.31 -13.82
C GLY A 273 -0.41 -14.69 -12.91
N THR A 274 -0.89 -15.42 -11.87
CA THR A 274 -1.68 -14.81 -10.80
C THR A 274 -0.86 -13.77 -10.06
N GLU A 275 -1.44 -12.61 -9.77
CA GLU A 275 -0.78 -11.53 -9.04
C GLU A 275 -1.69 -10.94 -7.96
N ILE A 276 -1.04 -10.33 -6.95
CA ILE A 276 -1.72 -9.49 -5.99
C ILE A 276 -1.85 -8.09 -6.59
N VAL A 277 -3.08 -7.59 -6.72
CA VAL A 277 -3.37 -6.27 -7.30
C VAL A 277 -3.76 -5.26 -6.22
N PHE A 278 -3.35 -4.01 -6.42
CA PHE A 278 -3.58 -2.95 -5.46
C PHE A 278 -4.98 -2.34 -5.57
N ASN A 279 -5.50 -2.18 -6.77
CA ASN A 279 -6.79 -1.51 -6.99
C ASN A 279 -7.75 -2.35 -7.85
N ASP A 280 -9.05 -2.05 -7.71
CA ASP A 280 -10.10 -2.75 -8.45
C ASP A 280 -10.08 -2.51 -9.96
N LYS A 281 -9.43 -1.46 -10.45
CA LYS A 281 -9.38 -1.17 -11.88
C LYS A 281 -8.64 -2.26 -12.64
N ASP A 282 -7.59 -2.82 -12.02
CA ASP A 282 -6.80 -3.89 -12.64
C ASP A 282 -7.62 -5.19 -12.75
N ALA A 283 -8.50 -5.44 -11.77
CA ALA A 283 -9.40 -6.60 -11.75
C ALA A 283 -10.49 -6.58 -12.84
N TRP A 284 -10.72 -5.42 -13.46
CA TRP A 284 -11.79 -5.24 -14.44
C TRP A 284 -11.29 -5.04 -15.87
N ASN A 285 -9.97 -5.09 -16.08
CA ASN A 285 -9.39 -4.81 -17.38
C ASN A 285 -9.39 -6.07 -18.27
N GLU A 286 -10.26 -6.10 -19.26
CA GLU A 286 -10.34 -7.21 -20.25
C GLU A 286 -9.09 -7.38 -21.10
N LYS A 287 -8.28 -6.32 -21.21
CA LYS A 287 -7.00 -6.37 -21.93
C LYS A 287 -5.88 -6.94 -21.06
N SER A 288 -6.16 -7.24 -19.79
CA SER A 288 -5.21 -7.90 -18.92
C SER A 288 -5.02 -9.34 -19.41
N ASP A 289 -3.78 -9.70 -19.73
CA ASP A 289 -3.40 -11.11 -19.98
C ASP A 289 -3.51 -11.97 -18.71
N ARG A 290 -4.05 -11.41 -17.63
CA ARG A 290 -4.13 -11.97 -16.29
C ARG A 290 -5.58 -12.17 -15.87
N PRO A 291 -6.14 -13.35 -16.16
CA PRO A 291 -7.56 -13.62 -15.85
C PRO A 291 -7.82 -13.79 -14.35
N LEU A 292 -6.76 -14.00 -13.55
CA LEU A 292 -6.84 -14.33 -12.13
C LEU A 292 -6.03 -13.35 -11.29
N MET A 293 -6.66 -12.79 -10.25
CA MET A 293 -6.06 -11.77 -9.39
C MET A 293 -6.41 -11.99 -7.93
N ILE A 294 -5.48 -11.61 -7.06
CA ILE A 294 -5.69 -11.56 -5.61
C ILE A 294 -5.73 -10.10 -5.18
N ARG A 295 -6.72 -9.76 -4.37
CA ARG A 295 -6.85 -8.43 -3.78
C ARG A 295 -6.86 -8.52 -2.27
N VAL A 296 -6.17 -7.59 -1.61
CA VAL A 296 -6.33 -7.34 -0.18
C VAL A 296 -6.94 -5.96 0.01
N ALA A 297 -7.94 -5.87 0.87
CA ALA A 297 -8.60 -4.61 1.19
C ALA A 297 -8.97 -4.54 2.67
N TYR A 298 -9.41 -3.36 3.09
CA TYR A 298 -9.95 -3.13 4.42
C TYR A 298 -11.30 -2.44 4.27
N PHE A 299 -12.35 -3.11 4.72
CA PHE A 299 -13.71 -2.66 4.56
C PHE A 299 -14.52 -2.90 5.85
N ARG A 300 -15.29 -1.90 6.29
CA ARG A 300 -16.10 -1.98 7.51
C ARG A 300 -15.34 -2.44 8.76
N ASN A 301 -14.12 -1.90 8.93
CA ASN A 301 -13.22 -2.24 10.05
C ASN A 301 -12.70 -3.69 10.05
N GLU A 302 -12.79 -4.38 8.93
CA GLU A 302 -12.27 -5.72 8.74
C GLU A 302 -11.37 -5.81 7.51
N ALA A 303 -10.26 -6.51 7.66
CA ALA A 303 -9.41 -6.84 6.52
C ALA A 303 -10.01 -8.01 5.74
N LEU A 304 -9.81 -8.02 4.43
CA LEU A 304 -10.27 -9.07 3.55
C LEU A 304 -9.21 -9.46 2.52
N VAL A 305 -9.25 -10.73 2.11
CA VAL A 305 -8.52 -11.24 0.95
C VAL A 305 -9.53 -11.85 -0.03
N GLU A 306 -9.37 -11.52 -1.31
CA GLU A 306 -10.23 -11.96 -2.39
C GLU A 306 -9.40 -12.64 -3.47
N LEU A 307 -9.88 -13.76 -3.98
CA LEU A 307 -9.40 -14.38 -5.20
C LEU A 307 -10.46 -14.16 -6.28
N LYS A 308 -10.08 -13.48 -7.38
CA LYS A 308 -10.99 -13.01 -8.43
C LYS A 308 -10.63 -13.58 -9.78
N TYR A 309 -11.63 -13.99 -10.54
CA TYR A 309 -11.51 -14.45 -11.92
C TYR A 309 -12.46 -13.67 -12.84
N LEU A 310 -11.89 -13.05 -13.86
CA LEU A 310 -12.65 -12.27 -14.85
C LEU A 310 -13.45 -13.21 -15.76
N LEU A 311 -14.78 -13.15 -15.66
CA LEU A 311 -15.70 -13.96 -16.48
C LEU A 311 -15.98 -13.31 -17.83
N ASN A 312 -16.19 -12.01 -17.84
CA ASN A 312 -16.37 -11.14 -19.00
C ASN A 312 -16.30 -9.68 -18.52
N ASN A 313 -16.45 -8.70 -19.45
CA ASN A 313 -16.33 -7.28 -19.16
C ASN A 313 -17.16 -6.84 -17.95
N GLY A 314 -16.49 -6.41 -16.92
CA GLY A 314 -17.12 -5.92 -15.71
C GLY A 314 -17.76 -6.98 -14.80
N VAL A 315 -17.59 -8.29 -15.07
CA VAL A 315 -18.14 -9.38 -14.26
C VAL A 315 -17.04 -10.31 -13.78
N VAL A 316 -16.96 -10.50 -12.49
CA VAL A 316 -15.91 -11.29 -11.82
C VAL A 316 -16.53 -12.35 -10.92
N PHE A 317 -16.07 -13.59 -11.04
CA PHE A 317 -16.26 -14.59 -9.99
C PHE A 317 -15.28 -14.30 -8.84
N CYS A 318 -15.77 -14.35 -7.62
CA CYS A 318 -14.99 -13.98 -6.45
C CYS A 318 -15.18 -14.97 -5.31
N VAL A 319 -14.08 -15.35 -4.69
CA VAL A 319 -14.05 -16.06 -3.41
C VAL A 319 -13.35 -15.18 -2.40
N GLN A 320 -13.99 -14.89 -1.25
CA GLN A 320 -13.56 -13.87 -0.32
C GLN A 320 -13.55 -14.39 1.12
N GLN A 321 -12.46 -14.10 1.84
CA GLN A 321 -12.40 -14.18 3.31
C GLN A 321 -12.37 -12.77 3.88
N GLN A 322 -13.32 -12.39 4.71
CA GLN A 322 -13.41 -11.09 5.36
C GLN A 322 -13.52 -11.25 6.88
N GLY A 323 -12.61 -10.64 7.62
CA GLY A 323 -12.59 -10.74 9.07
C GLY A 323 -12.58 -12.20 9.54
N ASP A 324 -13.29 -12.50 10.62
CA ASP A 324 -13.51 -13.84 11.15
C ASP A 324 -14.78 -14.53 10.61
N ASN A 325 -15.40 -13.94 9.57
CA ASN A 325 -16.60 -14.47 8.91
C ASN A 325 -16.31 -15.77 8.15
N ASN A 326 -17.37 -16.46 7.77
CA ASN A 326 -17.26 -17.61 6.90
C ASN A 326 -16.88 -17.18 5.47
N LEU A 327 -16.23 -18.09 4.75
CA LEU A 327 -15.84 -17.87 3.36
C LEU A 327 -17.07 -17.49 2.49
N SER A 328 -16.94 -16.40 1.74
CA SER A 328 -17.96 -15.92 0.82
C SER A 328 -17.61 -16.26 -0.62
N ILE A 329 -18.60 -16.70 -1.40
CA ILE A 329 -18.45 -17.13 -2.80
C ILE A 329 -19.50 -16.39 -3.62
N GLY A 330 -19.13 -15.80 -4.75
CA GLY A 330 -20.13 -15.10 -5.54
C GLY A 330 -19.61 -14.39 -6.78
N ILE A 331 -20.44 -13.48 -7.25
CA ILE A 331 -20.22 -12.64 -8.42
C ILE A 331 -20.12 -11.18 -8.00
N VAL A 332 -19.11 -10.51 -8.52
CA VAL A 332 -18.96 -9.06 -8.42
C VAL A 332 -19.15 -8.44 -9.80
N VAL A 333 -20.02 -7.44 -9.89
CA VAL A 333 -20.33 -6.73 -11.13
C VAL A 333 -19.91 -5.28 -10.99
N LYS A 334 -19.05 -4.81 -11.89
CA LYS A 334 -18.67 -3.39 -11.98
C LYS A 334 -19.87 -2.59 -12.48
N GLN A 335 -20.21 -1.51 -11.81
CA GLN A 335 -21.20 -0.57 -12.29
C GLN A 335 -20.57 0.34 -13.37
N GLU A 336 -20.77 0.02 -14.64
CA GLU A 336 -20.61 1.00 -15.71
C GLU A 336 -21.81 1.96 -15.75
N GLU A 337 -21.66 3.12 -16.39
CA GLU A 337 -22.74 4.12 -16.48
C GLU A 337 -24.02 3.58 -17.09
N THR A 338 -23.93 2.58 -17.96
CA THR A 338 -25.06 1.85 -18.54
C THR A 338 -25.81 1.00 -17.51
N ILE A 339 -25.09 0.45 -16.52
CA ILE A 339 -25.67 -0.35 -15.43
C ILE A 339 -26.21 0.56 -14.33
N LYS A 340 -25.65 1.77 -14.15
CA LYS A 340 -26.19 2.78 -13.23
C LYS A 340 -27.65 3.15 -13.53
N LYS A 341 -28.07 3.08 -14.80
CA LYS A 341 -29.47 3.32 -15.20
C LYS A 341 -30.39 2.14 -14.88
N VAL A 342 -29.87 0.92 -14.77
CA VAL A 342 -30.65 -0.31 -14.54
C VAL A 342 -30.74 -0.69 -13.05
N VAL A 343 -29.77 -0.26 -12.24
CA VAL A 343 -29.64 -0.64 -10.82
C VAL A 343 -29.95 0.55 -9.89
N ARG A 344 -30.99 1.32 -10.17
CA ARG A 344 -31.63 2.12 -9.11
C ARG A 344 -32.26 1.15 -8.11
N GLN A 345 -32.20 1.49 -6.81
CA GLN A 345 -32.66 0.66 -5.67
C GLN A 345 -34.04 -0.01 -5.84
N GLN A 346 -34.82 0.41 -6.81
CA GLN A 346 -36.16 -0.10 -7.11
C GLN A 346 -36.19 -1.47 -7.80
N ASP A 347 -35.05 -2.00 -8.31
CA ASP A 347 -35.02 -3.20 -9.15
C ASP A 347 -34.07 -4.33 -8.63
N LYS A 348 -33.92 -4.46 -7.31
CA LYS A 348 -33.13 -5.57 -6.71
C LYS A 348 -33.54 -6.95 -7.25
N ALA A 349 -34.86 -7.21 -7.35
CA ALA A 349 -35.36 -8.49 -7.83
C ALA A 349 -34.94 -8.80 -9.28
N LYS A 350 -34.99 -7.79 -10.15
CA LYS A 350 -34.54 -7.93 -11.54
C LYS A 350 -33.03 -8.12 -11.65
N TRP A 351 -32.26 -7.42 -10.84
CA TRP A 351 -30.82 -7.59 -10.77
C TRP A 351 -30.46 -9.01 -10.33
N TYR A 352 -31.06 -9.52 -9.24
CA TYR A 352 -30.86 -10.89 -8.77
C TYR A 352 -31.24 -11.94 -9.85
N ALA A 353 -32.34 -11.73 -10.54
CA ALA A 353 -32.74 -12.62 -11.61
C ALA A 353 -31.72 -12.66 -12.77
N ASN A 354 -31.17 -11.51 -13.13
CA ASN A 354 -30.12 -11.41 -14.14
C ASN A 354 -28.82 -12.09 -13.70
N ILE A 355 -28.41 -11.92 -12.43
CA ILE A 355 -27.22 -12.61 -11.91
C ILE A 355 -27.45 -14.13 -11.83
N LYS A 356 -28.58 -14.59 -11.34
CA LYS A 356 -28.94 -16.04 -11.38
C LYS A 356 -28.87 -16.61 -12.79
N LYS A 357 -29.38 -15.86 -13.77
CA LYS A 357 -29.28 -16.26 -15.18
C LYS A 357 -27.82 -16.32 -15.66
N LEU A 358 -27.01 -15.34 -15.28
CA LEU A 358 -25.59 -15.32 -15.59
C LEU A 358 -24.85 -16.51 -14.95
N VAL A 359 -25.10 -16.78 -13.66
CA VAL A 359 -24.55 -17.92 -12.92
C VAL A 359 -24.85 -19.23 -13.65
N ALA A 360 -26.12 -19.44 -14.06
CA ALA A 360 -26.52 -20.63 -14.81
C ALA A 360 -25.86 -20.67 -16.20
N GLN A 361 -25.85 -19.57 -16.94
CA GLN A 361 -25.19 -19.48 -18.26
C GLN A 361 -23.69 -19.79 -18.20
N LYS A 362 -23.03 -19.43 -17.12
CA LYS A 362 -21.59 -19.72 -16.87
C LYS A 362 -21.37 -21.07 -16.17
N LYS A 363 -22.44 -21.88 -15.97
CA LYS A 363 -22.36 -23.17 -15.27
C LYS A 363 -21.79 -23.10 -13.85
N LEU A 364 -21.99 -21.97 -13.18
CA LEU A 364 -21.50 -21.71 -11.82
C LEU A 364 -22.52 -22.08 -10.74
N ASP A 365 -23.72 -22.52 -11.12
CA ASP A 365 -24.81 -22.91 -10.22
C ASP A 365 -24.48 -24.10 -9.32
N LYS A 366 -23.55 -24.95 -9.74
CA LYS A 366 -23.03 -26.05 -8.93
C LYS A 366 -22.01 -25.62 -7.88
N ILE A 367 -21.41 -24.41 -8.05
CA ILE A 367 -20.37 -23.86 -7.17
C ILE A 367 -20.99 -22.82 -6.24
N ILE A 368 -21.86 -21.95 -6.80
CA ILE A 368 -22.62 -20.96 -6.04
C ILE A 368 -23.96 -21.59 -5.66
N THR A 369 -23.92 -22.48 -4.67
CA THR A 369 -25.11 -23.21 -4.19
C THR A 369 -25.69 -22.51 -2.98
N GLY A 370 -26.94 -22.07 -3.04
CA GLY A 370 -27.69 -21.47 -1.92
C GLY A 370 -28.81 -20.55 -2.38
N ASP A 371 -29.84 -20.48 -1.56
CA ASP A 371 -31.02 -19.65 -1.81
C ASP A 371 -30.96 -18.26 -1.14
N THR A 372 -30.10 -18.07 -0.20
CA THR A 372 -29.95 -16.83 0.56
C THR A 372 -28.73 -16.04 0.08
N PHE A 373 -28.99 -15.01 -0.70
CA PHE A 373 -27.96 -14.05 -1.09
C PHE A 373 -27.92 -12.92 -0.10
N ASN A 374 -26.85 -12.90 0.68
CA ASN A 374 -26.63 -11.83 1.63
C ASN A 374 -25.93 -10.68 0.94
N SER A 375 -26.61 -9.57 0.92
CA SER A 375 -26.18 -8.21 0.62
C SER A 375 -25.85 -7.83 -0.82
N PHE A 376 -26.78 -7.13 -1.42
CA PHE A 376 -26.51 -6.08 -2.38
C PHE A 376 -26.05 -4.84 -1.60
N GLN A 377 -24.82 -4.38 -1.84
CA GLN A 377 -24.37 -3.07 -1.43
C GLN A 377 -24.00 -2.26 -2.66
N SER A 378 -24.78 -1.22 -2.90
CA SER A 378 -24.46 -0.18 -3.86
C SER A 378 -23.66 0.94 -3.16
N GLU A 379 -22.48 0.66 -2.67
CA GLU A 379 -21.54 1.71 -2.33
C GLU A 379 -20.48 1.77 -3.42
N GLY A 380 -20.42 2.87 -4.14
CA GLY A 380 -19.47 3.09 -5.21
C GLY A 380 -19.87 2.43 -6.53
N SER A 381 -18.91 1.82 -7.20
CA SER A 381 -19.00 1.36 -8.60
C SER A 381 -19.27 -0.14 -8.79
N SER A 382 -19.56 -0.90 -7.73
CA SER A 382 -19.66 -2.37 -7.81
C SER A 382 -20.91 -2.93 -7.12
N GLY A 383 -21.52 -3.94 -7.72
CA GLY A 383 -22.58 -4.75 -7.12
C GLY A 383 -22.05 -6.13 -6.72
N TYR A 384 -22.47 -6.64 -5.58
CA TYR A 384 -22.00 -7.90 -5.01
C TYR A 384 -23.17 -8.87 -4.85
N TYR A 385 -22.89 -10.14 -5.16
CA TYR A 385 -23.81 -11.25 -5.04
C TYR A 385 -23.05 -12.44 -4.43
N TYR A 386 -23.17 -12.63 -3.12
CA TYR A 386 -22.47 -13.65 -2.39
C TYR A 386 -23.38 -14.61 -1.66
N ILE A 387 -22.90 -15.85 -1.52
CA ILE A 387 -23.34 -16.81 -0.53
C ILE A 387 -22.21 -17.02 0.49
N HIS A 388 -22.56 -17.22 1.73
CA HIS A 388 -21.61 -17.60 2.75
C HIS A 388 -21.54 -19.11 2.89
N ASN A 389 -20.33 -19.66 2.99
CA ASN A 389 -20.15 -21.04 3.38
C ASN A 389 -20.66 -21.23 4.81
N SER A 390 -21.40 -22.29 5.07
CA SER A 390 -21.90 -22.62 6.40
C SER A 390 -20.81 -23.14 7.37
N GLU A 391 -19.67 -23.57 6.83
CA GLU A 391 -18.58 -24.18 7.58
C GLU A 391 -17.54 -23.14 7.98
N LYS A 392 -17.18 -23.10 9.27
CA LYS A 392 -16.05 -22.33 9.77
C LYS A 392 -14.76 -23.08 9.50
N LEU A 393 -13.90 -22.51 8.66
CA LEU A 393 -12.64 -23.10 8.24
C LEU A 393 -11.46 -22.45 8.98
N ASN A 394 -10.42 -23.23 9.28
CA ASN A 394 -9.13 -22.68 9.66
C ASN A 394 -8.46 -22.01 8.45
N ILE A 395 -7.38 -21.30 8.69
CA ILE A 395 -6.69 -20.51 7.65
C ILE A 395 -6.23 -21.40 6.49
N LYS A 396 -5.55 -22.51 6.79
CA LYS A 396 -5.05 -23.43 5.76
C LYS A 396 -6.19 -23.92 4.86
N ASN A 397 -7.23 -24.48 5.48
CA ASN A 397 -8.38 -25.04 4.75
C ASN A 397 -9.14 -23.94 3.96
N THR A 398 -9.17 -22.70 4.49
CA THR A 398 -9.75 -21.57 3.77
C THR A 398 -9.00 -21.28 2.47
N LEU A 399 -7.66 -21.14 2.54
CA LEU A 399 -6.84 -20.84 1.37
C LEU A 399 -6.90 -21.96 0.31
N GLU A 400 -6.81 -23.22 0.74
CA GLU A 400 -6.94 -24.39 -0.14
C GLU A 400 -8.32 -24.44 -0.79
N LYS A 401 -9.39 -24.17 -0.04
CA LYS A 401 -10.76 -24.12 -0.57
C LYS A 401 -10.97 -22.96 -1.54
N MET A 402 -10.36 -21.80 -1.29
CA MET A 402 -10.40 -20.67 -2.24
C MET A 402 -9.81 -21.06 -3.60
N VAL A 403 -8.63 -21.70 -3.60
CA VAL A 403 -7.98 -22.16 -4.83
C VAL A 403 -8.82 -23.24 -5.53
N LYS A 404 -9.38 -24.20 -4.79
CA LYS A 404 -10.20 -25.27 -5.35
C LYS A 404 -11.50 -24.72 -5.99
N LEU A 405 -12.20 -23.84 -5.32
CA LEU A 405 -13.41 -23.19 -5.86
C LEU A 405 -13.12 -22.39 -7.13
N MET A 406 -11.96 -21.74 -7.18
CA MET A 406 -11.52 -21.02 -8.36
C MET A 406 -11.22 -21.96 -9.53
N GLU A 407 -10.54 -23.08 -9.26
CA GLU A 407 -10.26 -24.13 -10.25
C GLU A 407 -11.57 -24.68 -10.85
N ASP A 408 -12.55 -24.99 -10.00
CA ASP A 408 -13.86 -25.48 -10.42
C ASP A 408 -14.61 -24.43 -11.26
N ALA A 409 -14.56 -23.14 -10.87
CA ALA A 409 -15.19 -22.06 -11.62
C ALA A 409 -14.55 -21.86 -13.01
N ILE A 410 -13.22 -21.88 -13.10
CA ILE A 410 -12.50 -21.75 -14.37
C ILE A 410 -12.83 -22.94 -15.29
N SER A 411 -12.84 -24.16 -14.72
CA SER A 411 -13.16 -25.38 -15.47
C SER A 411 -14.59 -25.37 -15.99
N ALA A 412 -15.56 -24.95 -15.18
CA ALA A 412 -16.95 -24.85 -15.57
C ALA A 412 -17.17 -23.85 -16.70
N THR A 413 -16.47 -22.72 -16.68
CA THR A 413 -16.64 -21.64 -17.66
C THR A 413 -15.93 -21.90 -18.99
N LYS A 414 -14.90 -22.77 -19.02
CA LYS A 414 -14.15 -23.16 -20.23
C LYS A 414 -14.81 -24.31 -21.02
N GLN A 415 -15.68 -25.08 -20.39
CA GLN A 415 -16.44 -26.14 -21.10
C GLN A 415 -17.47 -25.50 -22.03
N LYS A 416 -17.11 -25.35 -23.33
CA LYS A 416 -18.00 -24.94 -24.42
C LYS A 416 -19.00 -26.00 -24.76
#